data_8be9ad3f401286d60db526e7c86604e9
#
_entry.id   8be9ad3f401286d60db526e7c86604e9
#
_cell.length_a   1.000
_cell.length_b   1.000
_cell.length_c   1.000
_cell.angle_alpha   90.00
_cell.angle_beta   90.00
_cell.angle_gamma   90.00
#
_symmetry.space_group_name_H-M   'P 1'
#
loop_
_entity.id
_entity.type
_entity.pdbx_description
1 polymer ?
#
loop_
_entity_poly.entity_id
_entity_poly.type
_entity_poly.pdbx_seq_one_letter_code
_entity_poly.pdbx_strand_id
1 'polypeptide(L)'
;MGRAKEGLSKSYQFGQYLLEGKTMIFVTVGTHEQPFNRLVKAVDELKRDGVITEDVIMQTGFSTYEPKYCQWSKLIPYQQMIKNVEDARIVITHGGPASFIMPLQIGKTPIVVPRQHRFDEHVNDHQMEFARNVAERMGTIIPVEDISKLGDVIKNYDEIVAKMGHGMSSNNRKFCEELEKIVGKMLG
;
A
#
# COMPACT_ATOMS: atom_id res chain seq x y z
N MET A 1 22.08 -33.15 0.44
CA MET A 1 20.84 -33.08 1.24
C MET A 1 20.90 -31.85 2.15
N GLY A 2 20.29 -30.72 1.82
CA GLY A 2 20.40 -29.50 2.64
C GLY A 2 19.86 -28.24 2.02
N ARG A 3 18.68 -28.27 1.34
CA ARG A 3 18.04 -27.05 0.82
C ARG A 3 16.52 -26.97 1.01
N ALA A 4 15.92 -27.84 1.81
CA ALA A 4 14.47 -27.92 1.97
C ALA A 4 13.95 -27.36 3.32
N LYS A 5 14.79 -26.82 4.20
CA LYS A 5 14.39 -26.39 5.54
C LYS A 5 14.22 -24.86 5.74
N GLU A 6 14.66 -24.03 4.78
CA GLU A 6 14.53 -22.55 4.92
C GLU A 6 13.17 -21.99 4.51
N GLY A 7 12.39 -22.71 3.71
CA GLY A 7 11.08 -22.25 3.25
C GLY A 7 9.93 -22.37 4.26
N LEU A 8 10.05 -23.28 5.23
CA LEU A 8 9.00 -23.58 6.20
C LEU A 8 9.03 -22.69 7.45
N SER A 9 10.15 -22.04 7.75
CA SER A 9 10.29 -21.16 8.93
C SER A 9 9.60 -19.80 8.77
N LYS A 10 9.51 -19.28 7.55
CA LYS A 10 8.91 -17.95 7.30
C LYS A 10 7.38 -17.95 7.35
N SER A 11 6.72 -19.04 6.99
CA SER A 11 5.25 -19.14 7.01
C SER A 11 4.66 -19.28 8.42
N TYR A 12 5.43 -19.83 9.37
CA TYR A 12 4.96 -19.97 10.76
C TYR A 12 5.05 -18.68 11.58
N GLN A 13 5.92 -17.73 11.22
CA GLN A 13 5.98 -16.42 11.91
C GLN A 13 4.77 -15.54 11.63
N PHE A 14 4.13 -15.67 10.47
CA PHE A 14 2.95 -14.86 10.10
C PHE A 14 1.72 -15.09 10.98
N GLY A 15 1.50 -16.29 11.49
CA GLY A 15 0.36 -16.62 12.34
C GLY A 15 0.45 -16.09 13.79
N GLN A 16 1.65 -15.69 14.22
CA GLN A 16 1.90 -15.27 15.60
C GLN A 16 1.59 -13.78 15.85
N TYR A 17 1.55 -12.95 14.80
CA TYR A 17 1.32 -11.49 14.93
C TYR A 17 -0.06 -11.13 15.46
N LEU A 18 -1.08 -11.92 15.14
CA LEU A 18 -2.46 -11.66 15.61
C LEU A 18 -2.69 -11.96 17.11
N LEU A 19 -1.79 -12.73 17.74
CA LEU A 19 -1.92 -13.12 19.14
C LEU A 19 -1.31 -12.10 20.13
N GLU A 20 -0.48 -11.16 19.63
CA GLU A 20 0.27 -10.23 20.49
C GLU A 20 -0.22 -8.77 20.43
N GLY A 21 -1.33 -8.47 19.73
CA GLY A 21 -1.82 -7.10 19.58
C GLY A 21 -0.88 -6.18 18.78
N LYS A 22 0.10 -6.75 18.05
CA LYS A 22 1.02 -5.99 17.19
C LYS A 22 0.32 -5.55 15.93
N THR A 23 0.37 -4.27 15.66
CA THR A 23 -0.10 -3.69 14.41
C THR A 23 0.98 -3.78 13.34
N MET A 24 0.58 -3.87 12.05
CA MET A 24 1.53 -3.89 10.93
C MET A 24 1.12 -2.92 9.83
N ILE A 25 2.09 -2.53 9.02
CA ILE A 25 1.92 -1.77 7.79
C ILE A 25 2.21 -2.68 6.60
N PHE A 26 1.27 -2.73 5.66
CA PHE A 26 1.47 -3.44 4.39
C PHE A 26 1.76 -2.45 3.26
N VAL A 27 2.82 -2.71 2.48
CA VAL A 27 3.22 -1.88 1.35
C VAL A 27 3.21 -2.70 0.07
N THR A 28 2.55 -2.20 -0.99
CA THR A 28 2.61 -2.82 -2.31
C THR A 28 2.92 -1.80 -3.40
N VAL A 29 3.91 -2.11 -4.22
CA VAL A 29 4.28 -1.30 -5.39
C VAL A 29 3.70 -1.85 -6.70
N GLY A 30 2.89 -2.92 -6.61
CA GLY A 30 2.32 -3.60 -7.77
C GLY A 30 3.36 -4.43 -8.54
N THR A 31 3.00 -4.79 -9.78
CA THR A 31 3.80 -5.66 -10.66
C THR A 31 4.26 -4.97 -11.93
N HIS A 32 4.22 -3.64 -11.99
CA HIS A 32 4.69 -2.86 -13.14
C HIS A 32 6.21 -3.03 -13.31
N GLU A 33 6.67 -3.13 -14.52
CA GLU A 33 8.08 -3.43 -14.87
C GLU A 33 9.07 -2.35 -14.41
N GLN A 34 8.65 -1.08 -14.39
CA GLN A 34 9.50 0.01 -13.91
C GLN A 34 9.66 -0.07 -12.37
N PRO A 35 10.89 0.12 -11.86
CA PRO A 35 11.15 0.08 -10.43
C PRO A 35 10.45 1.22 -9.69
N PHE A 36 10.08 0.98 -8.42
CA PHE A 36 9.53 2.01 -7.55
C PHE A 36 10.38 2.17 -6.29
N ASN A 37 11.68 2.38 -6.51
CA ASN A 37 12.67 2.46 -5.43
C ASN A 37 12.39 3.60 -4.45
N ARG A 38 11.82 4.72 -4.93
CA ARG A 38 11.50 5.88 -4.11
C ARG A 38 10.58 5.52 -2.94
N LEU A 39 9.51 4.78 -3.18
CA LEU A 39 8.59 4.35 -2.12
C LEU A 39 9.23 3.29 -1.22
N VAL A 40 9.81 2.24 -1.81
CA VAL A 40 10.41 1.12 -1.06
C VAL A 40 11.51 1.62 -0.12
N LYS A 41 12.40 2.49 -0.62
CA LYS A 41 13.48 3.08 0.17
C LYS A 41 12.96 4.00 1.26
N ALA A 42 11.99 4.86 0.96
CA ALA A 42 11.44 5.79 1.95
C ALA A 42 10.84 5.05 3.15
N VAL A 43 10.05 3.99 2.91
CA VAL A 43 9.46 3.22 4.00
C VAL A 43 10.52 2.48 4.80
N ASP A 44 11.53 1.90 4.16
CA ASP A 44 12.64 1.20 4.85
C ASP A 44 13.45 2.16 5.72
N GLU A 45 13.72 3.38 5.24
CA GLU A 45 14.39 4.44 6.00
C GLU A 45 13.54 4.94 7.17
N LEU A 46 12.23 5.12 6.98
CA LEU A 46 11.32 5.49 8.07
C LEU A 46 11.26 4.41 9.17
N LYS A 47 11.38 3.13 8.79
CA LYS A 47 11.49 2.03 9.75
C LYS A 47 12.83 2.06 10.48
N ARG A 48 13.95 2.25 9.76
CA ARG A 48 15.29 2.42 10.35
C ARG A 48 15.34 3.53 11.39
N ASP A 49 14.73 4.66 11.07
CA ASP A 49 14.79 5.89 11.86
C ASP A 49 13.77 5.90 13.03
N GLY A 50 13.04 4.79 13.22
CA GLY A 50 12.06 4.65 14.30
C GLY A 50 10.79 5.50 14.13
N VAL A 51 10.57 6.08 12.95
CA VAL A 51 9.33 6.79 12.60
C VAL A 51 8.19 5.78 12.49
N ILE A 52 8.46 4.62 11.89
CA ILE A 52 7.56 3.47 11.88
C ILE A 52 8.02 2.50 12.97
N THR A 53 7.20 2.34 14.00
CA THR A 53 7.45 1.38 15.09
C THR A 53 6.87 0.01 14.80
N GLU A 54 5.83 -0.06 13.99
CA GLU A 54 5.11 -1.27 13.60
C GLU A 54 5.94 -2.16 12.68
N ASP A 55 5.59 -3.43 12.61
CA ASP A 55 6.17 -4.33 11.62
C ASP A 55 5.72 -3.92 10.20
N VAL A 56 6.63 -4.04 9.25
CA VAL A 56 6.38 -3.66 7.85
C VAL A 56 6.60 -4.85 6.95
N ILE A 57 5.62 -5.13 6.10
CA ILE A 57 5.69 -6.15 5.06
C ILE A 57 5.55 -5.47 3.71
N MET A 58 6.47 -5.73 2.79
CA MET A 58 6.49 -5.11 1.47
C MET A 58 6.40 -6.12 0.33
N GLN A 59 5.56 -5.82 -0.66
CA GLN A 59 5.71 -6.35 -2.01
C GLN A 59 6.50 -5.32 -2.83
N THR A 60 7.72 -5.66 -3.22
CA THR A 60 8.65 -4.72 -3.89
C THR A 60 8.60 -4.76 -5.41
N GLY A 61 7.88 -5.73 -6.00
CA GLY A 61 7.74 -5.87 -7.46
C GLY A 61 9.10 -5.92 -8.17
N PHE A 62 9.27 -5.07 -9.16
CA PHE A 62 10.49 -4.93 -9.93
C PHE A 62 11.46 -3.87 -9.37
N SER A 63 11.23 -3.37 -8.15
CA SER A 63 12.19 -2.48 -7.49
C SER A 63 13.54 -3.16 -7.31
N THR A 64 14.61 -2.39 -7.47
CA THR A 64 16.00 -2.85 -7.35
C THR A 64 16.59 -2.57 -5.97
N TYR A 65 15.96 -1.68 -5.19
CA TYR A 65 16.31 -1.45 -3.80
C TYR A 65 15.86 -2.64 -2.94
N GLU A 66 16.77 -3.16 -2.13
CA GLU A 66 16.50 -4.26 -1.18
C GLU A 66 16.36 -3.70 0.24
N PRO A 67 15.15 -3.73 0.83
CA PRO A 67 14.93 -3.27 2.20
C PRO A 67 15.78 -4.03 3.23
N LYS A 68 16.30 -3.32 4.22
CA LYS A 68 17.14 -3.87 5.30
C LYS A 68 16.42 -3.94 6.64
N TYR A 69 15.41 -3.11 6.83
CA TYR A 69 14.70 -2.93 8.11
C TYR A 69 13.26 -3.44 8.04
N CYS A 70 12.78 -3.79 6.86
CA CYS A 70 11.43 -4.30 6.61
C CYS A 70 11.47 -5.73 6.06
N GLN A 71 10.41 -6.49 6.31
CA GLN A 71 10.20 -7.78 5.63
C GLN A 71 9.72 -7.51 4.21
N TRP A 72 10.25 -8.24 3.22
CA TRP A 72 9.86 -8.03 1.85
C TRP A 72 9.92 -9.27 0.98
N SER A 73 9.14 -9.25 -0.09
CA SER A 73 9.19 -10.21 -1.19
C SER A 73 8.91 -9.47 -2.50
N LYS A 74 9.52 -9.92 -3.60
CA LYS A 74 9.28 -9.33 -4.93
C LYS A 74 7.82 -9.49 -5.32
N LEU A 75 7.30 -10.69 -5.22
CA LEU A 75 5.91 -11.02 -5.51
C LEU A 75 5.30 -11.76 -4.32
N ILE A 76 4.05 -11.49 -4.05
CA ILE A 76 3.26 -12.13 -2.99
C ILE A 76 2.07 -12.82 -3.65
N PRO A 77 1.79 -14.09 -3.33
CA PRO A 77 0.60 -14.78 -3.82
C PRO A 77 -0.68 -14.01 -3.48
N TYR A 78 -1.68 -14.04 -4.36
CA TYR A 78 -2.90 -13.26 -4.22
C TYR A 78 -3.61 -13.47 -2.87
N GLN A 79 -3.75 -14.72 -2.42
CA GLN A 79 -4.33 -15.04 -1.11
C GLN A 79 -3.57 -14.40 0.06
N GLN A 80 -2.23 -14.38 -0.02
CA GLN A 80 -1.41 -13.74 1.00
C GLN A 80 -1.51 -12.22 0.93
N MET A 81 -1.70 -11.65 -0.27
CA MET A 81 -1.93 -10.22 -0.45
C MET A 81 -3.23 -9.79 0.22
N ILE A 82 -4.32 -10.51 -0.01
CA ILE A 82 -5.61 -10.26 0.67
C ILE A 82 -5.41 -10.27 2.18
N LYS A 83 -4.79 -11.33 2.70
CA LYS A 83 -4.54 -11.46 4.13
C LYS A 83 -3.71 -10.30 4.69
N ASN A 84 -2.65 -9.89 4.00
CA ASN A 84 -1.82 -8.76 4.43
C ASN A 84 -2.62 -7.45 4.45
N VAL A 85 -3.51 -7.24 3.48
CA VAL A 85 -4.40 -6.07 3.45
C VAL A 85 -5.41 -6.11 4.60
N GLU A 86 -5.96 -7.29 4.91
CA GLU A 86 -6.89 -7.48 6.03
C GLU A 86 -6.21 -7.24 7.39
N ASP A 87 -5.02 -7.78 7.59
CA ASP A 87 -4.30 -7.73 8.86
C ASP A 87 -3.63 -6.35 9.10
N ALA A 88 -3.32 -5.59 8.04
CA ALA A 88 -2.64 -4.31 8.15
C ALA A 88 -3.48 -3.22 8.81
N ARG A 89 -2.90 -2.44 9.74
CA ARG A 89 -3.48 -1.18 10.21
C ARG A 89 -3.44 -0.11 9.12
N ILE A 90 -2.33 -0.01 8.42
CA ILE A 90 -2.14 0.92 7.31
C ILE A 90 -1.75 0.12 6.05
N VAL A 91 -2.42 0.41 4.95
CA VAL A 91 -2.06 -0.10 3.63
C VAL A 91 -1.49 1.05 2.80
N ILE A 92 -0.26 0.90 2.31
CA ILE A 92 0.41 1.86 1.43
C ILE A 92 0.49 1.24 0.04
N THR A 93 -0.05 1.92 -0.96
CA THR A 93 -0.10 1.42 -2.34
C THR A 93 0.49 2.41 -3.33
N HIS A 94 0.85 1.93 -4.52
CA HIS A 94 1.05 2.79 -5.67
C HIS A 94 -0.30 3.29 -6.23
N GLY A 95 -0.27 4.27 -7.17
CA GLY A 95 -1.47 4.91 -7.71
C GLY A 95 -2.27 4.08 -8.73
N GLY A 96 -1.97 2.78 -8.89
CA GLY A 96 -2.76 1.89 -9.75
C GLY A 96 -4.10 1.53 -9.10
N PRO A 97 -5.24 1.68 -9.83
CA PRO A 97 -6.57 1.50 -9.26
C PRO A 97 -6.77 0.18 -8.53
N ALA A 98 -6.36 -0.95 -9.13
CA ALA A 98 -6.51 -2.27 -8.52
C ALA A 98 -5.86 -2.39 -7.14
N SER A 99 -4.77 -1.65 -6.89
CA SER A 99 -4.01 -1.75 -5.64
C SER A 99 -4.69 -1.06 -4.46
N PHE A 100 -5.42 0.03 -4.68
CA PHE A 100 -6.09 0.74 -3.58
C PHE A 100 -7.59 0.44 -3.48
N ILE A 101 -8.20 -0.16 -4.50
CA ILE A 101 -9.59 -0.66 -4.41
C ILE A 101 -9.71 -1.76 -3.35
N MET A 102 -8.75 -2.67 -3.30
CA MET A 102 -8.78 -3.80 -2.36
C MET A 102 -8.93 -3.35 -0.89
N PRO A 103 -8.08 -2.46 -0.34
CA PRO A 103 -8.29 -1.95 1.01
C PRO A 103 -9.60 -1.17 1.17
N LEU A 104 -10.05 -0.43 0.14
CA LEU A 104 -11.33 0.29 0.19
C LEU A 104 -12.53 -0.65 0.31
N GLN A 105 -12.52 -1.80 -0.36
CA GLN A 105 -13.59 -2.79 -0.30
C GLN A 105 -13.83 -3.34 1.10
N ILE A 106 -12.81 -3.35 1.94
CA ILE A 106 -12.90 -3.79 3.34
C ILE A 106 -12.94 -2.62 4.33
N GLY A 107 -13.22 -1.40 3.86
CA GLY A 107 -13.40 -0.22 4.70
C GLY A 107 -12.13 0.44 5.21
N LYS A 108 -10.96 0.11 4.64
CA LYS A 108 -9.68 0.75 5.01
C LYS A 108 -9.37 1.93 4.08
N THR A 109 -8.80 2.99 4.63
CA THR A 109 -8.34 4.15 3.88
C THR A 109 -6.87 3.98 3.50
N PRO A 110 -6.52 3.66 2.25
CA PRO A 110 -5.12 3.48 1.86
C PRO A 110 -4.38 4.81 1.75
N ILE A 111 -3.09 4.78 2.08
CA ILE A 111 -2.15 5.82 1.66
C ILE A 111 -1.72 5.46 0.23
N VAL A 112 -1.93 6.39 -0.71
CA VAL A 112 -1.61 6.19 -2.13
C VAL A 112 -0.43 7.06 -2.52
N VAL A 113 0.69 6.43 -2.86
CA VAL A 113 1.89 7.10 -3.37
C VAL A 113 1.95 6.85 -4.88
N PRO A 114 1.54 7.81 -5.72
CA PRO A 114 1.52 7.59 -7.16
C PRO A 114 2.94 7.52 -7.74
N ARG A 115 3.12 6.66 -8.74
CA ARG A 115 4.31 6.65 -9.60
C ARG A 115 4.32 7.93 -10.41
N GLN A 116 5.51 8.51 -10.65
CA GLN A 116 5.67 9.77 -11.36
C GLN A 116 6.67 9.61 -12.50
N HIS A 117 6.32 10.18 -13.65
CA HIS A 117 7.17 10.17 -14.85
C HIS A 117 8.54 10.81 -14.60
N ARG A 118 8.60 11.90 -13.85
CA ARG A 118 9.85 12.62 -13.52
C ARG A 118 10.89 11.78 -12.77
N PHE A 119 10.51 10.63 -12.22
CA PHE A 119 11.40 9.70 -11.52
C PHE A 119 11.58 8.39 -12.29
N ASP A 120 11.19 8.34 -13.58
CA ASP A 120 11.22 7.14 -14.42
C ASP A 120 10.46 5.93 -13.83
N GLU A 121 9.42 6.20 -13.02
CA GLU A 121 8.61 5.19 -12.35
C GLU A 121 7.41 4.74 -13.18
N HIS A 122 7.03 5.54 -14.17
CA HIS A 122 5.93 5.29 -15.10
C HIS A 122 6.12 6.06 -16.39
N VAL A 123 5.46 5.64 -17.47
CA VAL A 123 5.51 6.28 -18.79
C VAL A 123 4.81 7.66 -18.83
N ASN A 124 3.97 7.96 -17.85
CA ASN A 124 3.20 9.21 -17.72
C ASN A 124 2.80 9.47 -16.26
N ASP A 125 2.11 10.57 -15.99
CA ASP A 125 1.65 10.98 -14.67
C ASP A 125 0.16 10.63 -14.39
N HIS A 126 -0.45 9.72 -15.16
CA HIS A 126 -1.86 9.34 -14.99
C HIS A 126 -2.18 8.83 -13.59
N GLN A 127 -1.27 8.10 -12.93
CA GLN A 127 -1.50 7.63 -11.55
C GLN A 127 -1.62 8.79 -10.56
N MET A 128 -0.84 9.85 -10.76
CA MET A 128 -0.89 11.05 -9.93
C MET A 128 -2.20 11.80 -10.11
N GLU A 129 -2.59 12.05 -11.38
CA GLU A 129 -3.84 12.72 -11.71
C GLU A 129 -5.05 11.92 -11.20
N PHE A 130 -5.03 10.61 -11.38
CA PHE A 130 -6.10 9.72 -10.94
C PHE A 130 -6.23 9.69 -9.42
N ALA A 131 -5.13 9.52 -8.67
CA ALA A 131 -5.15 9.52 -7.22
C ALA A 131 -5.66 10.87 -6.66
N ARG A 132 -5.24 11.99 -7.26
CA ARG A 132 -5.73 13.33 -6.90
C ARG A 132 -7.25 13.45 -7.11
N ASN A 133 -7.74 13.06 -8.29
CA ASN A 133 -9.16 13.10 -8.59
C ASN A 133 -10.01 12.23 -7.65
N VAL A 134 -9.52 11.04 -7.27
CA VAL A 134 -10.20 10.16 -6.32
C VAL A 134 -10.24 10.80 -4.94
N ALA A 135 -9.11 11.36 -4.47
CA ALA A 135 -9.05 12.03 -3.17
C ALA A 135 -9.99 13.24 -3.10
N GLU A 136 -9.98 14.10 -4.12
CA GLU A 136 -10.81 15.33 -4.16
C GLU A 136 -12.32 15.02 -4.24
N ARG A 137 -12.71 14.04 -5.06
CA ARG A 137 -14.14 13.75 -5.30
C ARG A 137 -14.75 12.84 -4.25
N MET A 138 -13.96 11.96 -3.69
CA MET A 138 -14.48 10.86 -2.87
C MET A 138 -13.98 10.89 -1.43
N GLY A 139 -12.82 11.51 -1.17
CA GLY A 139 -12.25 11.58 0.17
C GLY A 139 -11.96 10.21 0.79
N THR A 140 -11.63 9.20 -0.04
CA THR A 140 -11.52 7.80 0.39
C THR A 140 -10.09 7.29 0.48
N ILE A 141 -9.13 8.05 -0.06
CA ILE A 141 -7.71 7.73 -0.06
C ILE A 141 -6.89 8.92 0.45
N ILE A 142 -5.68 8.66 0.92
CA ILE A 142 -4.73 9.70 1.32
C ILE A 142 -3.60 9.75 0.27
N PRO A 143 -3.63 10.69 -0.68
CA PRO A 143 -2.59 10.80 -1.70
C PRO A 143 -1.33 11.43 -1.12
N VAL A 144 -0.17 10.84 -1.42
CA VAL A 144 1.16 11.35 -1.04
C VAL A 144 2.00 11.48 -2.31
N GLU A 145 1.99 12.65 -2.91
CA GLU A 145 2.78 12.96 -4.12
C GLU A 145 4.24 13.29 -3.78
N ASP A 146 4.44 13.99 -2.67
CA ASP A 146 5.76 14.30 -2.13
C ASP A 146 6.15 13.25 -1.07
N ILE A 147 7.11 12.40 -1.42
CA ILE A 147 7.55 11.30 -0.57
C ILE A 147 8.08 11.76 0.79
N SER A 148 8.60 12.97 0.89
CA SER A 148 9.11 13.52 2.16
C SER A 148 8.02 13.67 3.23
N LYS A 149 6.75 13.76 2.81
CA LYS A 149 5.59 13.86 3.70
C LYS A 149 5.07 12.51 4.20
N LEU A 150 5.58 11.39 3.65
CA LEU A 150 5.07 10.06 3.97
C LEU A 150 5.18 9.75 5.47
N GLY A 151 6.28 10.11 6.11
CA GLY A 151 6.50 9.90 7.54
C GLY A 151 5.46 10.62 8.41
N ASP A 152 5.16 11.87 8.09
CA ASP A 152 4.15 12.66 8.82
C ASP A 152 2.74 12.11 8.59
N VAL A 153 2.42 11.66 7.38
CA VAL A 153 1.14 11.02 7.08
C VAL A 153 0.97 9.71 7.86
N ILE A 154 2.01 8.88 7.94
CA ILE A 154 1.97 7.64 8.72
C ILE A 154 1.76 7.91 10.21
N LYS A 155 2.50 8.89 10.77
CA LYS A 155 2.37 9.27 12.20
C LYS A 155 0.97 9.77 12.55
N ASN A 156 0.35 10.54 11.66
CA ASN A 156 -0.94 11.17 11.89
C ASN A 156 -2.10 10.41 11.21
N TYR A 157 -1.87 9.16 10.78
CA TYR A 157 -2.82 8.41 9.96
C TYR A 157 -4.22 8.33 10.58
N ASP A 158 -4.33 7.95 11.84
CA ASP A 158 -5.62 7.76 12.51
C ASP A 158 -6.38 9.10 12.65
N GLU A 159 -5.66 10.19 12.90
CA GLU A 159 -6.24 11.54 12.96
C GLU A 159 -6.72 12.02 11.59
N ILE A 160 -5.94 11.75 10.53
CA ILE A 160 -6.31 12.07 9.16
C ILE A 160 -7.57 11.30 8.76
N VAL A 161 -7.60 9.99 8.99
CA VAL A 161 -8.77 9.14 8.69
C VAL A 161 -10.01 9.59 9.47
N ALA A 162 -9.86 9.92 10.75
CA ALA A 162 -10.96 10.43 11.56
C ALA A 162 -11.55 11.75 11.00
N LYS A 163 -10.71 12.63 10.46
CA LYS A 163 -11.12 13.89 9.82
C LYS A 163 -11.75 13.71 8.43
N MET A 164 -11.42 12.63 7.72
CA MET A 164 -12.00 12.34 6.40
C MET A 164 -13.50 12.00 6.45
N GLY A 165 -14.01 11.85 7.64
CA GLY A 165 -15.44 11.92 7.90
C GLY A 165 -16.20 10.61 7.84
N HIS A 166 -17.30 10.61 8.57
CA HIS A 166 -18.24 9.51 8.73
C HIS A 166 -19.04 9.13 7.46
N GLY A 167 -18.68 9.67 6.29
CA GLY A 167 -19.33 9.38 5.02
C GLY A 167 -19.01 7.99 4.43
N MET A 168 -18.02 7.29 4.97
CA MET A 168 -17.49 6.08 4.33
C MET A 168 -18.27 4.79 4.62
N SER A 169 -19.00 4.69 5.71
CA SER A 169 -19.65 3.42 6.08
C SER A 169 -20.88 3.06 5.25
N SER A 170 -21.56 4.05 4.63
CA SER A 170 -22.77 3.80 3.85
C SER A 170 -22.59 3.84 2.33
N ASN A 171 -21.50 4.43 1.82
CA ASN A 171 -21.27 4.62 0.38
C ASN A 171 -20.20 3.72 -0.23
N ASN A 172 -19.48 2.94 0.57
CA ASN A 172 -18.33 2.16 0.09
C ASN A 172 -18.70 1.17 -1.02
N ARG A 173 -19.86 0.51 -0.90
CA ARG A 173 -20.36 -0.40 -1.94
C ARG A 173 -20.70 0.34 -3.24
N LYS A 174 -21.39 1.46 -3.15
CA LYS A 174 -21.75 2.30 -4.30
C LYS A 174 -20.52 2.90 -4.96
N PHE A 175 -19.53 3.28 -4.14
CA PHE A 175 -18.24 3.76 -4.60
C PHE A 175 -17.47 2.69 -5.39
N CYS A 176 -17.36 1.46 -4.88
CA CYS A 176 -16.69 0.37 -5.60
C CYS A 176 -17.38 0.09 -6.94
N GLU A 177 -18.73 0.07 -6.97
CA GLU A 177 -19.50 -0.13 -8.20
C GLU A 177 -19.30 1.01 -9.23
N GLU A 178 -19.21 2.27 -8.77
CA GLU A 178 -18.95 3.42 -9.65
C GLU A 178 -17.50 3.45 -10.14
N LEU A 179 -16.56 3.10 -9.29
CA LEU A 179 -15.14 3.03 -9.63
C LEU A 179 -14.85 1.89 -10.63
N GLU A 180 -15.44 0.72 -10.45
CA GLU A 180 -15.37 -0.38 -11.43
C GLU A 180 -15.90 0.05 -12.80
N LYS A 181 -16.98 0.83 -12.86
CA LYS A 181 -17.49 1.39 -14.12
C LYS A 181 -16.53 2.38 -14.77
N ILE A 182 -15.85 3.20 -13.96
CA ILE A 182 -14.85 4.18 -14.45
C ILE A 182 -13.62 3.44 -15.00
N VAL A 183 -13.11 2.47 -14.25
CA VAL A 183 -11.95 1.65 -14.66
C VAL A 183 -12.27 0.83 -15.90
N GLY A 184 -13.46 0.22 -15.97
CA GLY A 184 -13.91 -0.52 -17.15
C GLY A 184 -14.00 0.35 -18.41
N LYS A 185 -14.32 1.63 -18.29
CA LYS A 185 -14.33 2.59 -19.40
C LYS A 185 -12.94 3.07 -19.82
N MET A 186 -11.95 2.97 -18.93
CA MET A 186 -10.57 3.41 -19.22
C MET A 186 -9.71 2.28 -19.81
N LEU A 187 -10.12 1.03 -19.59
CA LEU A 187 -9.39 -0.16 -20.05
C LEU A 187 -10.00 -0.82 -21.30
N GLY A 188 -11.17 -0.38 -21.75
CA GLY A 188 -11.83 -0.79 -23.00
C GLY A 188 -11.63 0.23 -24.08
#